data_e2487afc4acfaf588babded94013b86a
#
_entry.id   e2487afc4acfaf588babded94013b86a
#
_cell.length_a   1.000
_cell.length_b   1.000
_cell.length_c   1.000
_cell.angle_alpha   90.00
_cell.angle_beta   90.00
_cell.angle_gamma   90.00
#
_symmetry.space_group_name_H-M   'P 1'
#
loop_
_entity.id
_entity.type
_entity.pdbx_description
1 polymer ?
#
loop_
_entity_poly.entity_id
_entity_poly.type
_entity_poly.pdbx_seq_one_letter_code
_entity_poly.pdbx_strand_id
1 'polypeptide(L)'
;MASAEMEHRNRLPTLMEVLNRRTLAPVDLFSFYIYMRDQQCSVDYLDFWLDVSQHMSLCRHYVRELRRSVLLDTPEAEKSRSPRSSEAFESDDTGAGPSGYGNGERRNRDTRLSAFLRSEGHTSAQSIHSTDSNQSPHRTQSNDRPPRPSNLDPSHTTGNTSNSPGHTVARADIRASAERILYTYLLPGSEREVILPENIVEDIVHMIEREGRDDPEVFDTAKDYVFQAMERDAFPGYLQAKALGNLVPPSILARLALALASFGGGFWAAFYVVLTDQPKPTRCWVILPFVFAAYFLSSYQYKIDPIFALAGFSEYTFFTWARIREPYVRSLLSKRASVSLLLAAFLAVALCVLFIFVPGTQL
;
A
#
# COMPACT_ATOMS: atom_id res chain seq x y z
N MET A 1 19.61 -9.98 -3.53
CA MET A 1 19.56 -10.09 -2.06
C MET A 1 18.14 -9.94 -1.51
N ALA A 2 17.34 -8.97 -1.91
CA ALA A 2 15.93 -8.84 -1.44
C ALA A 2 15.04 -10.09 -1.67
N SER A 3 15.24 -10.85 -2.73
CA SER A 3 14.49 -12.07 -3.02
C SER A 3 14.81 -13.24 -2.08
N ALA A 4 16.02 -13.34 -1.54
CA ALA A 4 16.43 -14.39 -0.62
C ALA A 4 15.88 -14.18 0.81
N GLU A 5 15.75 -12.92 1.24
CA GLU A 5 15.11 -12.59 2.54
C GLU A 5 13.60 -12.86 2.55
N MET A 6 12.93 -12.76 1.39
CA MET A 6 11.49 -13.05 1.27
C MET A 6 11.18 -14.55 1.33
N GLU A 7 12.13 -15.40 0.97
CA GLU A 7 11.92 -16.85 0.87
C GLU A 7 11.89 -17.56 2.23
N HIS A 8 12.41 -16.95 3.30
CA HIS A 8 12.50 -17.54 4.64
C HIS A 8 11.51 -16.96 5.68
N ARG A 9 10.51 -16.20 5.25
CA ARG A 9 9.54 -15.62 6.18
C ARG A 9 8.51 -16.67 6.63
N ASN A 10 8.56 -17.05 7.92
CA ASN A 10 7.62 -17.98 8.55
C ASN A 10 6.50 -17.30 9.36
N ARG A 11 6.18 -16.05 9.04
CA ARG A 11 5.12 -15.25 9.68
C ARG A 11 4.35 -14.42 8.66
N LEU A 12 3.19 -13.94 9.08
CA LEU A 12 2.46 -12.94 8.30
C LEU A 12 3.28 -11.65 8.17
N PRO A 13 3.21 -10.97 7.01
CA PRO A 13 3.82 -9.68 6.83
C PRO A 13 3.27 -8.64 7.80
N THR A 14 4.12 -7.69 8.20
CA THR A 14 3.72 -6.50 8.97
C THR A 14 3.29 -5.39 8.03
N LEU A 15 2.49 -4.42 8.55
CA LEU A 15 2.10 -3.25 7.77
C LEU A 15 3.33 -2.48 7.23
N MET A 16 4.36 -2.31 8.07
CA MET A 16 5.59 -1.64 7.65
C MET A 16 6.29 -2.34 6.47
N GLU A 17 6.26 -3.67 6.41
CA GLU A 17 6.82 -4.44 5.30
C GLU A 17 6.01 -4.25 4.01
N VAL A 18 4.67 -4.19 4.13
CA VAL A 18 3.76 -3.90 3.01
C VAL A 18 4.00 -2.50 2.46
N LEU A 19 4.02 -1.49 3.32
CA LEU A 19 4.24 -0.09 2.94
C LEU A 19 5.62 0.14 2.31
N ASN A 20 6.63 -0.57 2.77
CA ASN A 20 8.00 -0.50 2.19
C ASN A 20 8.17 -1.38 0.94
N ARG A 21 7.09 -1.99 0.41
CA ARG A 21 7.11 -2.86 -0.79
C ARG A 21 8.05 -4.06 -0.66
N ARG A 22 8.18 -4.61 0.57
CA ARG A 22 9.01 -5.80 0.85
C ARG A 22 8.20 -7.09 0.86
N THR A 23 6.96 -7.05 0.42
CA THR A 23 6.02 -8.16 0.38
C THR A 23 5.58 -8.47 -1.04
N LEU A 24 5.11 -9.70 -1.26
CA LEU A 24 4.63 -10.18 -2.54
C LEU A 24 3.11 -10.39 -2.53
N ALA A 25 2.52 -10.44 -3.73
CA ALA A 25 1.11 -10.73 -3.90
C ALA A 25 0.69 -12.04 -3.18
N PRO A 26 -0.47 -12.08 -2.50
CA PRO A 26 -1.57 -11.12 -2.47
C PRO A 26 -1.49 -10.10 -1.33
N VAL A 27 -0.42 -10.07 -0.52
CA VAL A 27 -0.25 -9.18 0.63
C VAL A 27 0.79 -8.12 0.27
N ASP A 28 0.55 -7.38 -0.79
CA ASP A 28 1.40 -6.30 -1.30
C ASP A 28 0.73 -4.93 -1.15
N LEU A 29 1.49 -3.87 -1.38
CA LEU A 29 1.00 -2.49 -1.26
C LEU A 29 -0.18 -2.22 -2.20
N PHE A 30 -0.17 -2.78 -3.42
CA PHE A 30 -1.25 -2.59 -4.38
C PHE A 30 -2.57 -3.21 -3.89
N SER A 31 -2.51 -4.42 -3.33
CA SER A 31 -3.67 -5.08 -2.74
C SER A 31 -4.18 -4.34 -1.50
N PHE A 32 -3.28 -3.76 -0.71
CA PHE A 32 -3.64 -2.95 0.44
C PHE A 32 -4.31 -1.65 0.02
N TYR A 33 -3.83 -1.00 -1.04
CA TYR A 33 -4.46 0.18 -1.63
C TYR A 33 -5.90 -0.11 -2.08
N ILE A 34 -6.13 -1.20 -2.83
CA ILE A 34 -7.47 -1.62 -3.25
C ILE A 34 -8.36 -1.89 -2.03
N TYR A 35 -7.83 -2.53 -0.99
CA TYR A 35 -8.58 -2.80 0.23
C TYR A 35 -8.98 -1.50 0.95
N MET A 36 -8.06 -0.55 1.10
CA MET A 36 -8.32 0.76 1.72
C MET A 36 -9.36 1.56 0.93
N ARG A 37 -9.32 1.49 -0.40
CA ARG A 37 -10.26 2.18 -1.28
C ARG A 37 -11.66 1.55 -1.27
N ASP A 38 -11.75 0.23 -1.44
CA ASP A 38 -13.01 -0.45 -1.74
C ASP A 38 -13.73 -0.95 -0.49
N GLN A 39 -13.02 -1.25 0.58
CA GLN A 39 -13.60 -1.83 1.80
C GLN A 39 -13.53 -0.89 3.00
N GLN A 40 -12.47 -0.15 3.17
CA GLN A 40 -12.32 0.80 4.27
C GLN A 40 -12.81 2.22 3.92
N CYS A 41 -12.88 2.56 2.61
CA CYS A 41 -13.22 3.90 2.12
C CYS A 41 -12.38 5.01 2.77
N SER A 42 -11.12 4.71 3.08
CA SER A 42 -10.17 5.61 3.76
C SER A 42 -8.78 5.54 3.15
N VAL A 43 -8.72 5.57 1.81
CA VAL A 43 -7.46 5.54 1.06
C VAL A 43 -6.57 6.75 1.34
N ASP A 44 -7.16 7.86 1.78
CA ASP A 44 -6.46 9.13 2.02
C ASP A 44 -5.40 9.00 3.14
N TYR A 45 -5.63 8.14 4.14
CA TYR A 45 -4.64 7.82 5.16
C TYR A 45 -3.39 7.15 4.57
N LEU A 46 -3.59 6.25 3.61
CA LEU A 46 -2.49 5.58 2.93
C LEU A 46 -1.72 6.54 2.02
N ASP A 47 -2.44 7.35 1.25
CA ASP A 47 -1.83 8.32 0.34
C ASP A 47 -1.07 9.39 1.11
N PHE A 48 -1.63 9.92 2.20
CA PHE A 48 -0.91 10.81 3.12
C PHE A 48 0.41 10.18 3.61
N TRP A 49 0.37 8.94 4.10
CA TRP A 49 1.58 8.26 4.57
C TRP A 49 2.63 8.08 3.48
N LEU A 50 2.18 7.77 2.25
CA LEU A 50 3.06 7.62 1.08
C LEU A 50 3.64 8.96 0.65
N ASP A 51 2.85 10.04 0.59
CA ASP A 51 3.30 11.38 0.22
C ASP A 51 4.31 11.94 1.24
N VAL A 52 4.08 11.76 2.55
CA VAL A 52 5.06 12.11 3.58
C VAL A 52 6.35 11.28 3.43
N SER A 53 6.25 9.99 3.09
CA SER A 53 7.41 9.15 2.84
C SER A 53 8.18 9.57 1.58
N GLN A 54 7.49 10.06 0.56
CA GLN A 54 8.08 10.63 -0.64
C GLN A 54 8.78 11.95 -0.32
N HIS A 55 8.15 12.83 0.46
CA HIS A 55 8.76 14.08 0.95
C HIS A 55 10.06 13.81 1.71
N MET A 56 10.06 12.84 2.63
CA MET A 56 11.30 12.38 3.30
C MET A 56 12.38 11.95 2.32
N SER A 57 12.00 11.21 1.27
CA SER A 57 12.94 10.75 0.24
C SER A 57 13.52 11.93 -0.55
N LEU A 58 12.69 12.92 -0.86
CA LEU A 58 13.09 14.16 -1.53
C LEU A 58 14.11 14.93 -0.69
N CYS A 59 13.84 15.11 0.61
CA CYS A 59 14.78 15.76 1.53
C CYS A 59 16.13 15.03 1.62
N ARG A 60 16.11 13.69 1.68
CA ARG A 60 17.34 12.89 1.69
C ARG A 60 18.12 13.02 0.38
N HIS A 61 17.44 13.12 -0.74
CA HIS A 61 18.07 13.32 -2.05
C HIS A 61 18.74 14.68 -2.12
N TYR A 62 18.06 15.74 -1.71
CA TYR A 62 18.58 17.10 -1.65
C TYR A 62 19.86 17.18 -0.81
N VAL A 63 19.83 16.66 0.42
CA VAL A 63 21.04 16.67 1.29
C VAL A 63 22.19 15.86 0.70
N ARG A 64 21.90 14.78 0.00
CA ARG A 64 22.95 13.99 -0.68
C ARG A 64 23.60 14.78 -1.81
N GLU A 65 22.81 15.46 -2.62
CA GLU A 65 23.31 16.31 -3.72
C GLU A 65 24.11 17.50 -3.18
N LEU A 66 23.63 18.14 -2.12
CA LEU A 66 24.32 19.23 -1.48
C LEU A 66 25.70 18.79 -0.92
N ARG A 67 25.78 17.63 -0.29
CA ARG A 67 27.07 17.09 0.15
C ARG A 67 28.02 16.81 -1.02
N ARG A 68 27.50 16.34 -2.15
CA ARG A 68 28.33 16.15 -3.35
C ARG A 68 28.88 17.46 -3.88
N SER A 69 28.06 18.52 -3.96
CA SER A 69 28.52 19.82 -4.46
C SER A 69 29.60 20.40 -3.56
N VAL A 70 29.42 20.36 -2.22
CA VAL A 70 30.42 20.82 -1.26
C VAL A 70 31.74 20.03 -1.36
N LEU A 71 31.70 18.72 -1.60
CA LEU A 71 32.92 17.90 -1.77
C LEU A 71 33.64 18.20 -3.11
N LEU A 72 32.90 18.61 -4.15
CA LEU A 72 33.47 18.96 -5.43
C LEU A 72 34.10 20.37 -5.41
N ASP A 73 33.52 21.30 -4.61
CA ASP A 73 34.01 22.66 -4.47
C ASP A 73 35.23 22.80 -3.53
N THR A 74 35.68 21.73 -2.89
CA THR A 74 36.87 21.72 -2.00
C THR A 74 38.01 20.82 -2.56
N PRO A 75 38.69 21.20 -3.65
CA PRO A 75 39.70 20.32 -4.28
C PRO A 75 41.03 20.26 -3.58
N GLU A 76 41.37 21.12 -2.62
CA GLU A 76 42.76 21.24 -2.13
C GLU A 76 43.00 21.06 -0.62
N ALA A 77 41.99 20.90 0.19
CA ALA A 77 42.16 20.80 1.67
C ALA A 77 42.40 19.38 2.19
N GLU A 78 42.27 18.34 1.38
CA GLU A 78 42.38 16.95 1.82
C GLU A 78 43.70 16.21 1.55
N LYS A 79 44.74 16.90 1.08
CA LYS A 79 46.08 16.26 0.93
C LYS A 79 46.87 16.11 2.24
N SER A 80 46.32 16.51 3.37
CA SER A 80 47.01 16.44 4.67
C SER A 80 46.22 15.87 5.85
N ARG A 81 45.10 15.14 5.64
CA ARG A 81 44.43 14.43 6.72
C ARG A 81 44.27 12.94 6.41
N SER A 82 44.96 12.18 7.23
CA SER A 82 44.97 10.75 7.46
C SER A 82 43.64 10.03 7.15
N PRO A 83 43.66 8.83 6.51
CA PRO A 83 42.47 8.06 6.13
C PRO A 83 41.92 7.31 7.36
N ARG A 84 41.14 7.96 8.20
CA ARG A 84 40.57 7.27 9.39
C ARG A 84 39.12 7.65 9.78
N SER A 85 38.39 8.34 8.91
CA SER A 85 36.99 8.69 9.27
C SER A 85 35.96 8.60 8.14
N SER A 86 36.30 7.98 6.99
CA SER A 86 35.33 7.79 5.89
C SER A 86 34.67 6.40 5.84
N GLU A 87 34.95 5.52 6.82
CA GLU A 87 34.38 4.17 6.84
C GLU A 87 33.06 4.01 7.64
N ALA A 88 32.51 5.08 8.18
CA ALA A 88 31.32 4.98 9.06
C ALA A 88 29.98 5.15 8.33
N PHE A 89 29.92 5.23 6.98
CA PHE A 89 28.68 5.54 6.29
C PHE A 89 28.33 4.64 5.09
N GLU A 90 29.16 3.65 4.74
CA GLU A 90 28.94 2.85 3.52
C GLU A 90 29.00 1.33 3.71
N SER A 91 28.95 0.83 4.92
CA SER A 91 28.87 -0.61 5.15
C SER A 91 28.01 -0.94 6.36
N ASP A 92 26.72 -1.06 6.15
CA ASP A 92 25.91 -1.99 6.93
C ASP A 92 24.72 -2.51 6.10
N ASP A 93 25.05 -3.43 5.21
CA ASP A 93 24.11 -4.34 4.60
C ASP A 93 24.70 -5.74 4.54
N THR A 94 25.21 -6.25 5.67
CA THR A 94 25.40 -7.69 5.86
C THR A 94 25.61 -8.00 7.34
N GLY A 95 24.71 -8.79 7.92
CA GLY A 95 25.02 -9.43 9.19
C GLY A 95 23.83 -9.69 10.10
N ALA A 96 23.37 -10.90 10.07
CA ALA A 96 22.37 -11.55 10.90
C ALA A 96 22.43 -11.21 12.40
N GLY A 97 21.25 -10.94 12.98
CA GLY A 97 21.01 -10.97 14.43
C GLY A 97 19.55 -10.64 14.75
N PRO A 98 18.90 -11.31 15.67
CA PRO A 98 17.45 -11.37 15.77
C PRO A 98 16.86 -10.17 16.52
N SER A 99 15.70 -9.75 16.01
CA SER A 99 14.61 -9.05 16.67
C SER A 99 14.91 -7.82 17.54
N GLY A 100 14.32 -6.73 17.16
CA GLY A 100 14.04 -5.62 18.07
C GLY A 100 14.41 -4.24 17.54
N TYR A 101 13.39 -3.50 17.12
CA TYR A 101 13.41 -2.05 17.01
C TYR A 101 14.30 -1.38 15.93
N GLY A 102 13.98 -1.60 14.67
CA GLY A 102 14.49 -0.78 13.55
C GLY A 102 13.97 0.67 13.50
N ASN A 103 13.22 1.11 14.50
CA ASN A 103 12.63 2.46 14.53
C ASN A 103 13.57 3.53 15.11
N GLY A 104 14.48 3.16 15.99
CA GLY A 104 15.38 4.11 16.66
C GLY A 104 16.48 4.69 15.74
N GLU A 105 17.04 3.87 14.85
CA GLU A 105 18.13 4.34 13.95
C GLU A 105 17.59 5.19 12.79
N ARG A 106 16.39 4.88 12.27
CA ARG A 106 15.75 5.71 11.27
C ARG A 106 15.37 7.06 11.84
N ARG A 107 14.75 7.10 13.02
CA ARG A 107 14.40 8.34 13.74
C ARG A 107 15.63 9.20 14.00
N ASN A 108 16.76 8.61 14.38
CA ASN A 108 18.00 9.35 14.64
C ASN A 108 18.63 9.91 13.35
N ARG A 109 18.48 9.24 12.19
CA ARG A 109 18.91 9.77 10.88
C ARG A 109 17.99 10.91 10.42
N ASP A 110 16.69 10.79 10.62
CA ASP A 110 15.72 11.79 10.19
C ASP A 110 15.85 13.06 11.06
N THR A 111 16.10 12.93 12.37
CA THR A 111 16.42 14.07 13.27
C THR A 111 17.69 14.81 12.83
N ARG A 112 18.74 14.10 12.41
CA ARG A 112 19.98 14.74 11.90
C ARG A 112 19.74 15.44 10.57
N LEU A 113 18.90 14.84 9.69
CA LEU A 113 18.50 15.44 8.42
C LEU A 113 17.72 16.73 8.65
N SER A 114 16.76 16.72 9.56
CA SER A 114 15.94 17.87 9.93
C SER A 114 16.79 18.99 10.54
N ALA A 115 17.73 18.66 11.43
CA ALA A 115 18.64 19.64 12.01
C ALA A 115 19.49 20.34 10.94
N PHE A 116 19.97 19.59 9.93
CA PHE A 116 20.73 20.14 8.83
C PHE A 116 19.90 21.06 7.93
N LEU A 117 18.69 20.66 7.54
CA LEU A 117 17.77 21.46 6.73
C LEU A 117 17.36 22.75 7.45
N ARG A 118 17.18 22.70 8.77
CA ARG A 118 16.88 23.87 9.61
C ARG A 118 18.03 24.87 9.63
N SER A 119 19.29 24.40 9.73
CA SER A 119 20.47 25.27 9.74
C SER A 119 20.66 26.02 8.42
N GLU A 120 20.31 25.41 7.28
CA GLU A 120 20.36 26.05 5.98
C GLU A 120 19.25 27.09 5.78
N GLY A 121 18.04 26.84 6.31
CA GLY A 121 16.93 27.79 6.22
C GLY A 121 17.26 29.17 6.82
N HIS A 122 18.05 29.21 7.88
CA HIS A 122 18.49 30.46 8.52
C HIS A 122 19.57 31.21 7.72
N THR A 123 20.44 30.50 7.01
CA THR A 123 21.48 31.16 6.18
C THR A 123 20.92 31.76 4.91
N SER A 124 19.88 31.18 4.33
CA SER A 124 19.21 31.73 3.13
C SER A 124 18.38 32.99 3.39
N ALA A 125 17.83 33.14 4.61
CA ALA A 125 17.05 34.32 5.00
C ALA A 125 17.91 35.55 5.29
N GLN A 126 19.20 35.39 5.61
CA GLN A 126 20.12 36.46 5.91
C GLN A 126 20.82 37.09 4.71
N SER A 127 20.77 36.44 3.52
CA SER A 127 21.45 36.94 2.31
C SER A 127 20.59 37.83 1.40
N ILE A 128 19.35 38.15 1.76
CA ILE A 128 18.45 39.01 0.95
C ILE A 128 18.47 40.48 1.37
N HIS A 129 19.21 40.86 2.42
CA HIS A 129 19.29 42.26 2.87
C HIS A 129 20.71 42.82 2.74
N SER A 130 21.17 43.04 1.52
CA SER A 130 22.13 44.12 1.22
C SER A 130 22.56 44.04 -0.24
N THR A 131 21.95 44.82 -1.10
CA THR A 131 22.61 45.67 -2.10
C THR A 131 21.55 46.54 -2.77
N ASP A 132 21.34 47.71 -2.16
CA ASP A 132 20.76 48.83 -2.83
C ASP A 132 21.93 49.71 -3.24
N SER A 133 22.10 50.03 -4.51
CA SER A 133 22.51 51.34 -5.01
C SER A 133 22.82 51.34 -6.52
N ASN A 134 22.02 52.21 -7.20
CA ASN A 134 22.40 53.06 -8.31
C ASN A 134 22.74 52.48 -9.69
N GLN A 135 21.87 52.64 -10.66
CA GLN A 135 21.91 53.70 -11.68
C GLN A 135 20.93 53.44 -12.85
N SER A 136 20.07 54.42 -13.08
CA SER A 136 19.31 54.59 -14.33
C SER A 136 20.15 55.45 -15.31
N PRO A 137 19.73 55.81 -16.52
CA PRO A 137 18.72 55.27 -17.46
C PRO A 137 19.22 55.20 -18.91
N HIS A 138 18.64 54.39 -19.78
CA HIS A 138 18.50 54.78 -21.18
C HIS A 138 17.23 54.21 -21.84
N ARG A 139 16.57 55.10 -22.49
CA ARG A 139 15.35 55.19 -23.26
C ARG A 139 15.52 54.51 -24.63
N THR A 140 14.53 53.79 -25.12
CA THR A 140 13.82 53.96 -26.39
C THR A 140 13.02 52.73 -26.80
N GLN A 141 11.83 52.99 -27.06
CA GLN A 141 10.91 52.94 -28.19
C GLN A 141 9.99 51.71 -28.29
N SER A 142 8.74 52.13 -28.24
CA SER A 142 7.49 51.53 -28.63
C SER A 142 7.49 50.64 -29.88
N ASN A 143 6.73 49.53 -29.81
CA ASN A 143 5.82 49.17 -30.90
C ASN A 143 4.61 48.40 -30.38
N ASP A 144 3.46 49.01 -30.62
CA ASP A 144 2.12 48.49 -30.40
C ASP A 144 1.84 47.23 -31.23
N ARG A 145 1.34 46.16 -30.58
CA ARG A 145 0.43 45.22 -31.22
C ARG A 145 -0.44 44.52 -30.16
N PRO A 146 -1.74 44.38 -30.42
CA PRO A 146 -2.70 43.87 -29.44
C PRO A 146 -2.59 42.31 -29.26
N PRO A 147 -2.99 41.78 -28.10
CA PRO A 147 -2.85 40.35 -27.80
C PRO A 147 -3.91 39.53 -28.54
N ARG A 148 -3.46 38.47 -29.25
CA ARG A 148 -4.31 37.37 -29.70
C ARG A 148 -4.40 36.29 -28.61
N PRO A 149 -5.55 35.70 -28.40
CA PRO A 149 -5.67 34.55 -27.51
C PRO A 149 -5.08 33.30 -28.20
N SER A 150 -4.05 32.72 -27.60
CA SER A 150 -3.51 31.43 -28.05
C SER A 150 -4.13 30.31 -27.28
N ASN A 151 -4.76 29.41 -28.03
CA ASN A 151 -5.27 28.12 -27.64
C ASN A 151 -4.20 27.27 -26.94
N LEU A 152 -4.65 26.56 -25.90
CA LEU A 152 -3.98 25.45 -25.27
C LEU A 152 -3.81 24.32 -26.28
N ASP A 153 -2.57 23.99 -26.61
CA ASP A 153 -2.20 22.68 -27.16
C ASP A 153 -1.19 22.02 -26.22
N PRO A 154 -1.47 20.83 -25.70
CA PRO A 154 -0.48 20.04 -24.98
C PRO A 154 0.34 19.24 -25.98
N SER A 155 1.33 19.84 -26.62
CA SER A 155 2.25 19.10 -27.47
C SER A 155 3.48 18.67 -26.67
N HIS A 156 3.63 17.37 -26.55
CA HIS A 156 4.85 16.63 -26.30
C HIS A 156 6.08 17.29 -26.90
N THR A 157 6.99 17.79 -26.08
CA THR A 157 8.35 18.03 -26.50
C THR A 157 9.24 16.92 -25.96
N THR A 158 9.33 15.85 -26.74
CA THR A 158 10.43 14.90 -26.69
C THR A 158 11.70 15.62 -27.17
N GLY A 159 12.37 16.29 -26.26
CA GLY A 159 13.72 16.84 -26.47
C GLY A 159 14.75 15.89 -25.88
N ASN A 160 15.27 15.02 -26.72
CA ASN A 160 16.48 14.24 -26.45
C ASN A 160 17.66 15.22 -26.26
N THR A 161 17.97 15.56 -25.01
CA THR A 161 19.26 16.16 -24.65
C THR A 161 19.91 15.28 -23.60
N SER A 162 20.68 14.31 -24.10
CA SER A 162 21.53 13.40 -23.35
C SER A 162 22.75 14.08 -22.69
N ASN A 163 22.63 15.27 -22.14
CA ASN A 163 23.66 15.93 -21.33
C ASN A 163 23.05 16.99 -20.39
N SER A 164 21.83 16.79 -19.90
CA SER A 164 21.33 17.58 -18.79
C SER A 164 21.88 16.95 -17.50
N PRO A 165 22.58 17.71 -16.62
CA PRO A 165 22.86 17.22 -15.27
C PRO A 165 21.50 16.91 -14.64
N GLY A 166 21.39 15.70 -14.10
CA GLY A 166 20.14 15.21 -13.53
C GLY A 166 19.51 16.30 -12.66
N HIS A 167 18.18 16.45 -12.75
CA HIS A 167 17.41 17.46 -12.02
C HIS A 167 17.89 17.54 -10.57
N THR A 168 18.67 18.57 -10.27
CA THR A 168 19.04 18.88 -8.89
C THR A 168 17.77 19.31 -8.19
N VAL A 169 17.36 18.61 -7.15
CA VAL A 169 16.23 18.98 -6.32
C VAL A 169 16.52 20.34 -5.71
N ALA A 170 15.68 21.32 -6.00
CA ALA A 170 15.80 22.64 -5.41
C ALA A 170 15.15 22.69 -4.02
N ARG A 171 15.60 23.58 -3.15
CA ARG A 171 14.97 23.84 -1.84
C ARG A 171 13.49 24.20 -1.99
N ALA A 172 13.14 24.93 -3.07
CA ALA A 172 11.76 25.28 -3.41
C ALA A 172 10.87 24.04 -3.63
N ASP A 173 11.41 22.94 -4.17
CA ASP A 173 10.67 21.71 -4.41
C ASP A 173 10.31 21.02 -3.08
N ILE A 174 11.20 21.09 -2.09
CA ILE A 174 10.96 20.54 -0.74
C ILE A 174 9.83 21.32 -0.08
N ARG A 175 9.89 22.65 -0.14
CA ARG A 175 8.86 23.52 0.43
C ARG A 175 7.51 23.30 -0.25
N ALA A 176 7.47 23.29 -1.58
CA ALA A 176 6.26 23.02 -2.35
C ALA A 176 5.67 21.64 -2.02
N SER A 177 6.53 20.64 -1.76
CA SER A 177 6.10 19.31 -1.33
C SER A 177 5.47 19.33 0.08
N ALA A 178 6.06 20.07 1.04
CA ALA A 178 5.52 20.20 2.39
C ALA A 178 4.17 20.95 2.40
N GLU A 179 4.10 22.07 1.69
CA GLU A 179 2.87 22.87 1.52
C GLU A 179 1.76 22.04 0.84
N ARG A 180 2.09 21.28 -0.20
CA ARG A 180 1.14 20.39 -0.87
C ARG A 180 0.55 19.36 0.09
N ILE A 181 1.36 18.72 0.93
CA ILE A 181 0.86 17.76 1.92
C ILE A 181 -0.07 18.45 2.91
N LEU A 182 0.31 19.64 3.42
CA LEU A 182 -0.51 20.42 4.34
C LEU A 182 -1.88 20.75 3.73
N TYR A 183 -1.91 21.34 2.54
CA TYR A 183 -3.15 21.80 1.90
C TYR A 183 -4.02 20.66 1.35
N THR A 184 -3.44 19.51 1.03
CA THR A 184 -4.21 18.38 0.49
C THR A 184 -4.86 17.54 1.57
N TYR A 185 -4.18 17.36 2.73
CA TYR A 185 -4.61 16.34 3.71
C TYR A 185 -4.92 16.88 5.10
N LEU A 186 -4.31 18.01 5.52
CA LEU A 186 -4.31 18.41 6.94
C LEU A 186 -5.20 19.60 7.25
N LEU A 187 -5.48 20.47 6.28
CA LEU A 187 -6.36 21.59 6.53
C LEU A 187 -7.82 21.17 6.61
N PRO A 188 -8.60 21.73 7.54
CA PRO A 188 -10.02 21.47 7.63
C PRO A 188 -10.74 21.85 6.32
N GLY A 189 -11.53 20.93 5.77
CA GLY A 189 -12.23 21.11 4.49
C GLY A 189 -11.37 20.88 3.26
N SER A 190 -10.18 20.33 3.40
CA SER A 190 -9.37 19.89 2.25
C SER A 190 -10.05 18.75 1.50
N GLU A 191 -9.73 18.60 0.20
CA GLU A 191 -10.35 17.59 -0.67
C GLU A 191 -10.15 16.14 -0.16
N ARG A 192 -9.04 15.89 0.52
CA ARG A 192 -8.63 14.57 1.00
C ARG A 192 -8.26 14.62 2.49
N GLU A 193 -9.11 15.24 3.28
CA GLU A 193 -8.87 15.47 4.69
C GLU A 193 -8.66 14.16 5.47
N VAL A 194 -7.54 14.11 6.20
CA VAL A 194 -7.22 13.03 7.13
C VAL A 194 -7.57 13.50 8.54
N ILE A 195 -8.45 12.77 9.20
CA ILE A 195 -8.88 13.12 10.56
C ILE A 195 -7.74 12.86 11.55
N LEU A 196 -7.12 13.92 12.02
CA LEU A 196 -6.07 13.94 13.03
C LEU A 196 -6.52 14.72 14.28
N PRO A 197 -5.92 14.48 15.45
CA PRO A 197 -6.10 15.34 16.61
C PRO A 197 -5.71 16.79 16.31
N GLU A 198 -6.53 17.73 16.73
CA GLU A 198 -6.40 19.17 16.42
C GLU A 198 -5.02 19.74 16.83
N ASN A 199 -4.50 19.32 18.00
CA ASN A 199 -3.17 19.71 18.45
C ASN A 199 -2.05 19.34 17.45
N ILE A 200 -2.14 18.18 16.79
CA ILE A 200 -1.14 17.75 15.80
C ILE A 200 -1.24 18.61 14.54
N VAL A 201 -2.46 18.93 14.10
CA VAL A 201 -2.68 19.77 12.94
C VAL A 201 -2.20 21.20 13.19
N GLU A 202 -2.56 21.78 14.33
CA GLU A 202 -2.13 23.14 14.73
C GLU A 202 -0.61 23.26 14.81
N ASP A 203 0.07 22.26 15.40
CA ASP A 203 1.53 22.23 15.50
C ASP A 203 2.17 22.22 14.09
N ILE A 204 1.65 21.39 13.16
CA ILE A 204 2.16 21.30 11.79
C ILE A 204 1.94 22.62 11.04
N VAL A 205 0.72 23.19 11.11
CA VAL A 205 0.39 24.48 10.50
C VAL A 205 1.33 25.56 11.01
N HIS A 206 1.54 25.63 12.33
CA HIS A 206 2.45 26.61 12.94
C HIS A 206 3.88 26.43 12.42
N MET A 207 4.39 25.22 12.36
CA MET A 207 5.76 24.94 11.89
C MET A 207 5.95 25.29 10.42
N ILE A 208 4.97 25.00 9.54
CA ILE A 208 5.10 25.24 8.10
C ILE A 208 4.82 26.70 7.74
N GLU A 209 3.72 27.26 8.24
CA GLU A 209 3.27 28.61 7.82
C GLU A 209 4.00 29.74 8.56
N ARG A 210 4.26 29.58 9.86
CA ARG A 210 4.88 30.64 10.67
C ARG A 210 6.38 30.50 10.77
N GLU A 211 6.89 29.30 11.00
CA GLU A 211 8.34 29.06 11.12
C GLU A 211 9.00 28.80 9.75
N GLY A 212 8.22 28.55 8.71
CA GLY A 212 8.74 28.25 7.37
C GLY A 212 9.53 26.94 7.30
N ARG A 213 9.28 26.01 8.23
CA ARG A 213 9.94 24.71 8.26
C ARG A 213 9.38 23.80 7.17
N ASP A 214 10.27 23.06 6.53
CA ASP A 214 9.99 22.13 5.46
C ASP A 214 10.75 20.79 5.65
N ASP A 215 11.29 20.58 6.84
CA ASP A 215 12.01 19.38 7.21
C ASP A 215 11.05 18.22 7.53
N PRO A 216 11.47 16.95 7.29
CA PRO A 216 10.60 15.80 7.43
C PRO A 216 10.10 15.55 8.87
N GLU A 217 10.78 16.06 9.88
CA GLU A 217 10.42 15.94 11.29
C GLU A 217 9.07 16.58 11.62
N VAL A 218 8.67 17.61 10.83
CA VAL A 218 7.38 18.30 10.95
C VAL A 218 6.21 17.33 10.87
N PHE A 219 6.31 16.30 10.03
CA PHE A 219 5.23 15.32 9.79
C PHE A 219 5.35 14.04 10.62
N ASP A 220 6.41 13.85 11.43
CA ASP A 220 6.66 12.57 12.12
C ASP A 220 5.49 12.16 13.02
N THR A 221 4.96 13.10 13.81
CA THR A 221 3.85 12.82 14.74
C THR A 221 2.57 12.42 14.00
N ALA A 222 2.22 13.14 12.93
CA ALA A 222 1.06 12.83 12.10
C ALA A 222 1.22 11.49 11.37
N LYS A 223 2.42 11.24 10.83
CA LYS A 223 2.75 10.00 10.14
C LYS A 223 2.67 8.78 11.07
N ASP A 224 3.19 8.91 12.30
CA ASP A 224 3.11 7.84 13.31
C ASP A 224 1.66 7.59 13.73
N TYR A 225 0.86 8.64 13.91
CA TYR A 225 -0.56 8.52 14.23
C TYR A 225 -1.33 7.78 13.13
N VAL A 226 -1.16 8.20 11.88
CA VAL A 226 -1.79 7.56 10.71
C VAL A 226 -1.36 6.11 10.56
N PHE A 227 -0.07 5.82 10.77
CA PHE A 227 0.44 4.46 10.75
C PHE A 227 -0.23 3.58 11.80
N GLN A 228 -0.33 4.04 13.04
CA GLN A 228 -0.99 3.31 14.13
C GLN A 228 -2.48 3.11 13.87
N ALA A 229 -3.18 4.11 13.31
CA ALA A 229 -4.57 3.99 12.91
C ALA A 229 -4.76 2.91 11.83
N MET A 230 -3.95 2.92 10.77
CA MET A 230 -3.98 1.88 9.74
C MET A 230 -3.64 0.50 10.28
N GLU A 231 -2.64 0.40 11.17
CA GLU A 231 -2.19 -0.88 11.75
C GLU A 231 -3.25 -1.50 12.66
N ARG A 232 -3.97 -0.67 13.43
CA ARG A 232 -4.99 -1.14 14.37
C ARG A 232 -6.32 -1.45 13.67
N ASP A 233 -6.77 -0.56 12.78
CA ASP A 233 -8.15 -0.59 12.31
C ASP A 233 -8.30 -1.27 10.93
N ALA A 234 -7.37 -1.02 10.01
CA ALA A 234 -7.46 -1.52 8.63
C ALA A 234 -6.67 -2.82 8.40
N PHE A 235 -5.47 -2.90 8.94
CA PHE A 235 -4.53 -3.97 8.61
C PHE A 235 -4.98 -5.37 9.06
N PRO A 236 -5.62 -5.59 10.22
CA PRO A 236 -6.12 -6.91 10.60
C PRO A 236 -7.21 -7.42 9.65
N GLY A 237 -8.13 -6.53 9.25
CA GLY A 237 -9.16 -6.85 8.25
C GLY A 237 -8.57 -7.17 6.88
N TYR A 238 -7.55 -6.43 6.47
CA TYR A 238 -6.80 -6.71 5.24
C TYR A 238 -6.13 -8.09 5.26
N LEU A 239 -5.43 -8.44 6.35
CA LEU A 239 -4.81 -9.76 6.50
C LEU A 239 -5.87 -10.86 6.49
N GLN A 240 -7.02 -10.63 7.15
CA GLN A 240 -8.13 -11.58 7.12
C GLN A 240 -8.66 -11.79 5.69
N ALA A 241 -8.76 -10.75 4.90
CA ALA A 241 -9.27 -10.80 3.53
C ALA A 241 -8.27 -11.43 2.54
N LYS A 242 -6.97 -11.14 2.66
CA LYS A 242 -5.96 -11.49 1.66
C LYS A 242 -4.98 -12.59 2.07
N ALA A 243 -4.67 -12.72 3.38
CA ALA A 243 -3.78 -13.77 3.87
C ALA A 243 -4.55 -14.99 4.38
N LEU A 244 -5.73 -14.79 4.96
CA LEU A 244 -6.57 -15.85 5.51
C LEU A 244 -7.74 -16.22 4.59
N GLY A 245 -8.05 -15.42 3.58
CA GLY A 245 -9.03 -15.66 2.55
C GLY A 245 -8.43 -15.42 1.17
N ASN A 246 -9.12 -15.87 0.12
CA ASN A 246 -8.75 -15.60 -1.27
C ASN A 246 -9.90 -15.06 -2.12
N LEU A 247 -10.98 -14.63 -1.48
CA LEU A 247 -12.21 -14.14 -2.12
C LEU A 247 -12.49 -12.69 -1.74
N VAL A 248 -13.08 -11.93 -2.67
CA VAL A 248 -13.59 -10.59 -2.39
C VAL A 248 -15.07 -10.65 -1.93
N PRO A 249 -15.58 -9.65 -1.17
CA PRO A 249 -16.93 -9.65 -0.62
C PRO A 249 -18.04 -9.99 -1.63
N PRO A 250 -18.10 -9.41 -2.84
CA PRO A 250 -19.16 -9.76 -3.78
C PRO A 250 -19.08 -11.22 -4.25
N SER A 251 -17.88 -11.79 -4.41
CA SER A 251 -17.72 -13.22 -4.73
C SER A 251 -18.21 -14.13 -3.60
N ILE A 252 -18.01 -13.72 -2.35
CA ILE A 252 -18.49 -14.46 -1.17
C ILE A 252 -20.03 -14.51 -1.16
N LEU A 253 -20.69 -13.39 -1.43
CA LEU A 253 -22.16 -13.31 -1.49
C LEU A 253 -22.71 -14.11 -2.67
N ALA A 254 -22.09 -14.05 -3.84
CA ALA A 254 -22.46 -14.86 -4.98
C ALA A 254 -22.41 -16.36 -4.68
N ARG A 255 -21.37 -16.83 -3.96
CA ARG A 255 -21.26 -18.23 -3.52
C ARG A 255 -22.33 -18.61 -2.52
N LEU A 256 -22.72 -17.72 -1.61
CA LEU A 256 -23.83 -17.96 -0.70
C LEU A 256 -25.14 -18.15 -1.48
N ALA A 257 -25.43 -17.27 -2.45
CA ALA A 257 -26.62 -17.38 -3.28
C ALA A 257 -26.65 -18.71 -4.08
N LEU A 258 -25.51 -19.09 -4.65
CA LEU A 258 -25.36 -20.37 -5.34
C LEU A 258 -25.52 -21.57 -4.41
N ALA A 259 -24.97 -21.50 -3.19
CA ALA A 259 -25.13 -22.53 -2.18
C ALA A 259 -26.61 -22.76 -1.83
N LEU A 260 -27.34 -21.66 -1.54
CA LEU A 260 -28.76 -21.72 -1.19
C LEU A 260 -29.62 -22.24 -2.35
N ALA A 261 -29.37 -21.76 -3.58
CA ALA A 261 -30.08 -22.23 -4.76
C ALA A 261 -29.84 -23.74 -5.02
N SER A 262 -28.55 -24.17 -4.94
CA SER A 262 -28.19 -25.58 -5.10
C SER A 262 -28.73 -26.45 -3.97
N PHE A 263 -28.78 -25.95 -2.75
CA PHE A 263 -29.31 -26.65 -1.57
C PHE A 263 -30.84 -26.82 -1.71
N GLY A 264 -31.56 -25.75 -2.03
CA GLY A 264 -33.01 -25.81 -2.29
C GLY A 264 -33.37 -26.73 -3.45
N GLY A 265 -32.68 -26.63 -4.58
CA GLY A 265 -32.84 -27.53 -5.72
C GLY A 265 -32.49 -28.97 -5.39
N GLY A 266 -31.44 -29.19 -4.58
CA GLY A 266 -31.04 -30.52 -4.10
C GLY A 266 -32.10 -31.18 -3.23
N PHE A 267 -32.66 -30.46 -2.26
CA PHE A 267 -33.74 -30.97 -1.44
C PHE A 267 -35.01 -31.24 -2.24
N TRP A 268 -35.41 -30.32 -3.12
CA TRP A 268 -36.54 -30.52 -4.01
C TRP A 268 -36.40 -31.80 -4.84
N ALA A 269 -35.26 -31.97 -5.50
CA ALA A 269 -34.96 -33.18 -6.27
C ALA A 269 -34.94 -34.44 -5.40
N ALA A 270 -34.33 -34.38 -4.20
CA ALA A 270 -34.24 -35.48 -3.26
C ALA A 270 -35.62 -35.93 -2.79
N PHE A 271 -36.47 -35.02 -2.36
CA PHE A 271 -37.86 -35.32 -1.95
C PHE A 271 -38.68 -35.89 -3.12
N TYR A 272 -38.56 -35.30 -4.31
CA TYR A 272 -39.28 -35.82 -5.50
C TYR A 272 -38.90 -37.26 -5.78
N VAL A 273 -37.61 -37.60 -5.78
CA VAL A 273 -37.10 -38.95 -6.09
C VAL A 273 -37.47 -39.99 -5.01
N VAL A 274 -37.53 -39.55 -3.72
CA VAL A 274 -37.95 -40.43 -2.61
C VAL A 274 -39.45 -40.65 -2.65
N LEU A 275 -40.27 -39.64 -2.86
CA LEU A 275 -41.75 -39.71 -2.89
C LEU A 275 -42.27 -40.48 -4.13
N THR A 276 -41.57 -40.42 -5.26
CA THR A 276 -41.91 -41.16 -6.48
C THR A 276 -41.30 -42.58 -6.54
N ASP A 277 -40.68 -43.04 -5.45
CA ASP A 277 -40.00 -44.32 -5.34
C ASP A 277 -39.10 -44.70 -6.53
N GLN A 278 -38.31 -43.73 -6.98
CA GLN A 278 -37.40 -43.95 -8.13
C GLN A 278 -36.29 -44.91 -7.78
N PRO A 279 -35.80 -45.71 -8.79
CA PRO A 279 -34.72 -46.67 -8.57
C PRO A 279 -33.40 -45.97 -8.12
N LYS A 280 -32.58 -46.68 -7.34
CA LYS A 280 -31.31 -46.17 -6.78
C LYS A 280 -30.40 -45.46 -7.79
N PRO A 281 -30.23 -45.93 -9.06
CA PRO A 281 -29.39 -45.20 -10.02
C PRO A 281 -29.92 -43.79 -10.33
N THR A 282 -31.24 -43.59 -10.42
CA THR A 282 -31.82 -42.27 -10.61
C THR A 282 -31.59 -41.33 -9.41
N ARG A 283 -31.58 -41.91 -8.19
CA ARG A 283 -31.29 -41.14 -6.96
C ARG A 283 -29.88 -40.58 -6.93
N CYS A 284 -28.92 -41.20 -7.64
CA CYS A 284 -27.54 -40.67 -7.72
C CYS A 284 -27.45 -39.28 -8.37
N TRP A 285 -28.40 -38.84 -9.15
CA TRP A 285 -28.42 -37.47 -9.71
C TRP A 285 -28.51 -36.38 -8.62
N VAL A 286 -29.01 -36.72 -7.43
CA VAL A 286 -29.07 -35.80 -6.28
C VAL A 286 -27.67 -35.47 -5.73
N ILE A 287 -26.64 -36.26 -6.05
CA ILE A 287 -25.25 -36.00 -5.67
C ILE A 287 -24.79 -34.63 -6.19
N LEU A 288 -25.10 -34.29 -7.45
CA LEU A 288 -24.63 -33.06 -8.08
C LEU A 288 -25.03 -31.80 -7.31
N PRO A 289 -26.35 -31.52 -7.06
CA PRO A 289 -26.74 -30.32 -6.35
C PRO A 289 -26.22 -30.29 -4.88
N PHE A 290 -26.11 -31.42 -4.19
CA PHE A 290 -25.58 -31.44 -2.84
C PHE A 290 -24.08 -31.21 -2.77
N VAL A 291 -23.30 -31.72 -3.74
CA VAL A 291 -21.87 -31.41 -3.84
C VAL A 291 -21.64 -29.93 -4.11
N PHE A 292 -22.39 -29.33 -5.04
CA PHE A 292 -22.32 -27.90 -5.30
C PHE A 292 -22.73 -27.07 -4.09
N ALA A 293 -23.82 -27.43 -3.42
CA ALA A 293 -24.30 -26.76 -2.21
C ALA A 293 -23.24 -26.78 -1.10
N ALA A 294 -22.70 -27.96 -0.79
CA ALA A 294 -21.69 -28.14 0.25
C ALA A 294 -20.39 -27.40 -0.09
N TYR A 295 -19.96 -27.43 -1.37
CA TYR A 295 -18.78 -26.72 -1.85
C TYR A 295 -18.92 -25.20 -1.69
N PHE A 296 -20.01 -24.62 -2.22
CA PHE A 296 -20.23 -23.17 -2.14
C PHE A 296 -20.49 -22.69 -0.72
N LEU A 297 -21.21 -23.49 0.11
CA LEU A 297 -21.44 -23.18 1.51
C LEU A 297 -20.12 -23.16 2.31
N SER A 298 -19.26 -24.15 2.09
CA SER A 298 -17.93 -24.20 2.70
C SER A 298 -17.05 -23.03 2.23
N SER A 299 -17.09 -22.68 0.95
CA SER A 299 -16.37 -21.52 0.39
C SER A 299 -16.83 -20.22 1.03
N TYR A 300 -18.13 -20.04 1.25
CA TYR A 300 -18.70 -18.89 1.95
C TYR A 300 -18.24 -18.83 3.41
N GLN A 301 -18.34 -19.94 4.15
CA GLN A 301 -18.00 -20.00 5.57
C GLN A 301 -16.54 -19.70 5.86
N TYR A 302 -15.63 -20.23 5.04
CA TYR A 302 -14.18 -20.02 5.21
C TYR A 302 -13.65 -18.81 4.47
N LYS A 303 -14.47 -18.14 3.64
CA LYS A 303 -14.09 -17.04 2.74
C LYS A 303 -12.95 -17.45 1.77
N ILE A 304 -12.90 -18.74 1.43
CA ILE A 304 -11.88 -19.35 0.59
C ILE A 304 -12.56 -20.17 -0.49
N ASP A 305 -12.11 -19.99 -1.74
CA ASP A 305 -12.36 -20.97 -2.79
C ASP A 305 -11.29 -22.05 -2.72
N PRO A 306 -11.64 -23.29 -2.30
CA PRO A 306 -10.64 -24.32 -2.07
C PRO A 306 -9.86 -24.69 -3.33
N ILE A 307 -10.51 -24.75 -4.48
CA ILE A 307 -9.87 -25.15 -5.76
C ILE A 307 -8.87 -24.11 -6.17
N PHE A 308 -9.27 -22.83 -6.22
CA PHE A 308 -8.38 -21.75 -6.62
C PHE A 308 -7.25 -21.49 -5.61
N ALA A 309 -7.52 -21.65 -4.30
CA ALA A 309 -6.49 -21.54 -3.28
C ALA A 309 -5.42 -22.65 -3.39
N LEU A 310 -5.82 -23.90 -3.64
CA LEU A 310 -4.88 -25.01 -3.89
C LEU A 310 -4.09 -24.81 -5.19
N ALA A 311 -4.73 -24.27 -6.24
CA ALA A 311 -4.05 -23.89 -7.47
C ALA A 311 -3.11 -22.68 -7.31
N GLY A 312 -3.17 -21.99 -6.17
CA GLY A 312 -2.30 -20.85 -5.84
C GLY A 312 -2.78 -19.54 -6.45
N PHE A 313 -4.08 -19.33 -6.56
CA PHE A 313 -4.69 -18.08 -7.02
C PHE A 313 -5.48 -17.39 -5.90
N SER A 314 -5.45 -16.06 -5.91
CA SER A 314 -6.24 -15.18 -5.05
C SER A 314 -6.96 -14.14 -5.89
N GLU A 315 -8.18 -13.80 -5.49
CA GLU A 315 -9.01 -12.81 -6.18
C GLU A 315 -8.66 -11.39 -5.71
N TYR A 316 -8.40 -10.49 -6.66
CA TYR A 316 -8.15 -9.08 -6.38
C TYR A 316 -9.41 -8.24 -6.42
N THR A 317 -10.11 -8.32 -7.56
CA THR A 317 -11.43 -7.72 -7.79
C THR A 317 -12.35 -8.81 -8.30
N PHE A 318 -13.64 -8.56 -8.36
CA PHE A 318 -14.64 -9.54 -8.78
C PHE A 318 -14.24 -10.22 -10.10
N PHE A 319 -14.06 -11.54 -10.08
CA PHE A 319 -13.58 -12.40 -11.18
C PHE A 319 -12.16 -12.13 -11.70
N THR A 320 -11.35 -11.29 -11.06
CA THR A 320 -9.96 -11.08 -11.44
C THR A 320 -9.02 -11.83 -10.51
N TRP A 321 -8.32 -12.82 -11.05
CA TRP A 321 -7.45 -13.72 -10.28
C TRP A 321 -5.98 -13.40 -10.51
N ALA A 322 -5.19 -13.44 -9.44
CA ALA A 322 -3.74 -13.32 -9.52
C ALA A 322 -3.06 -14.45 -8.75
N ARG A 323 -1.85 -14.79 -9.21
CA ARG A 323 -1.07 -15.87 -8.60
C ARG A 323 -0.51 -15.44 -7.26
N ILE A 324 -0.66 -16.29 -6.24
CA ILE A 324 -0.06 -16.10 -4.93
C ILE A 324 1.45 -16.33 -5.03
N ARG A 325 2.24 -15.28 -4.74
CA ARG A 325 3.71 -15.31 -4.79
C ARG A 325 4.34 -15.36 -3.40
N GLU A 326 3.62 -14.90 -2.36
CA GLU A 326 4.10 -14.96 -0.97
C GLU A 326 4.09 -16.40 -0.46
N PRO A 327 5.25 -17.00 -0.14
CA PRO A 327 5.34 -18.44 0.16
C PRO A 327 4.61 -18.82 1.44
N TYR A 328 4.70 -18.02 2.50
CA TYR A 328 4.02 -18.27 3.76
C TYR A 328 2.49 -18.23 3.61
N VAL A 329 1.97 -17.21 2.93
CA VAL A 329 0.52 -17.05 2.67
C VAL A 329 0.01 -18.20 1.81
N ARG A 330 0.76 -18.63 0.79
CA ARG A 330 0.40 -19.78 -0.04
C ARG A 330 0.29 -21.07 0.78
N SER A 331 1.25 -21.34 1.65
CA SER A 331 1.20 -22.51 2.55
C SER A 331 0.02 -22.44 3.53
N LEU A 332 -0.24 -21.27 4.09
CA LEU A 332 -1.36 -21.04 5.01
C LEU A 332 -2.71 -21.26 4.33
N LEU A 333 -2.90 -20.64 3.15
CA LEU A 333 -4.14 -20.78 2.37
C LEU A 333 -4.36 -22.21 1.88
N SER A 334 -3.31 -22.93 1.46
CA SER A 334 -3.45 -24.32 1.04
C SER A 334 -3.91 -25.25 2.17
N LYS A 335 -3.38 -25.07 3.39
CA LYS A 335 -3.84 -25.83 4.58
C LYS A 335 -5.30 -25.54 4.91
N ARG A 336 -5.71 -24.27 4.89
CA ARG A 336 -7.10 -23.87 5.15
C ARG A 336 -8.05 -24.36 4.04
N ALA A 337 -7.62 -24.29 2.79
CA ALA A 337 -8.37 -24.82 1.64
C ALA A 337 -8.60 -26.33 1.74
N SER A 338 -7.59 -27.10 2.16
CA SER A 338 -7.72 -28.54 2.38
C SER A 338 -8.75 -28.86 3.46
N VAL A 339 -8.74 -28.14 4.58
CA VAL A 339 -9.73 -28.30 5.66
C VAL A 339 -11.15 -27.97 5.16
N SER A 340 -11.29 -26.84 4.43
CA SER A 340 -12.57 -26.43 3.84
C SER A 340 -13.11 -27.49 2.86
N LEU A 341 -12.24 -28.07 2.01
CA LEU A 341 -12.62 -29.11 1.06
C LEU A 341 -13.04 -30.41 1.75
N LEU A 342 -12.31 -30.82 2.80
CA LEU A 342 -12.65 -32.00 3.60
C LEU A 342 -14.02 -31.84 4.28
N LEU A 343 -14.31 -30.67 4.82
CA LEU A 343 -15.61 -30.36 5.41
C LEU A 343 -16.73 -30.39 4.36
N ALA A 344 -16.51 -29.80 3.20
CA ALA A 344 -17.45 -29.83 2.09
C ALA A 344 -17.74 -31.26 1.63
N ALA A 345 -16.70 -32.10 1.51
CA ALA A 345 -16.86 -33.51 1.16
C ALA A 345 -17.64 -34.28 2.23
N PHE A 346 -17.33 -34.07 3.50
CA PHE A 346 -18.05 -34.71 4.60
C PHE A 346 -19.54 -34.37 4.60
N LEU A 347 -19.89 -33.08 4.44
CA LEU A 347 -21.29 -32.60 4.36
C LEU A 347 -22.01 -33.20 3.14
N ALA A 348 -21.35 -33.16 1.97
CA ALA A 348 -21.92 -33.72 0.75
C ALA A 348 -22.19 -35.24 0.88
N VAL A 349 -21.23 -35.98 1.42
CA VAL A 349 -21.39 -37.45 1.64
C VAL A 349 -22.52 -37.73 2.61
N ALA A 350 -22.59 -37.03 3.74
CA ALA A 350 -23.65 -37.20 4.71
C ALA A 350 -25.05 -37.00 4.13
N LEU A 351 -25.25 -35.90 3.35
CA LEU A 351 -26.50 -35.61 2.68
C LEU A 351 -26.83 -36.67 1.59
N CYS A 352 -25.86 -37.03 0.77
CA CYS A 352 -26.05 -38.01 -0.29
C CYS A 352 -26.43 -39.38 0.28
N VAL A 353 -25.73 -39.84 1.33
CA VAL A 353 -26.04 -41.11 1.99
C VAL A 353 -27.46 -41.08 2.56
N LEU A 354 -27.83 -39.99 3.21
CA LEU A 354 -29.17 -39.83 3.77
C LEU A 354 -30.26 -40.04 2.70
N PHE A 355 -30.19 -39.34 1.56
CA PHE A 355 -31.25 -39.35 0.55
C PHE A 355 -31.19 -40.54 -0.44
N ILE A 356 -30.04 -41.15 -0.62
CA ILE A 356 -29.91 -42.34 -1.51
C ILE A 356 -30.40 -43.63 -0.81
N PHE A 357 -30.12 -43.73 0.49
CA PHE A 357 -30.42 -44.98 1.23
C PHE A 357 -31.74 -44.97 1.98
N VAL A 358 -32.41 -43.85 2.11
CA VAL A 358 -33.75 -43.78 2.71
C VAL A 358 -34.74 -44.62 1.85
N PRO A 359 -35.52 -45.53 2.45
CA PRO A 359 -36.54 -46.29 1.71
C PRO A 359 -37.61 -45.33 1.20
N GLY A 360 -38.00 -45.47 -0.08
CA GLY A 360 -39.12 -44.74 -0.67
C GLY A 360 -40.45 -45.19 -0.03
N THR A 361 -41.29 -44.23 0.28
CA THR A 361 -42.68 -44.50 0.67
C THR A 361 -43.56 -44.00 -0.43
N GLN A 362 -44.27 -44.88 -1.14
CA GLN A 362 -45.31 -44.43 -2.07
C GLN A 362 -46.46 -43.85 -1.20
N LEU A 363 -46.71 -42.54 -1.45
CA LEU A 363 -47.90 -41.88 -0.96
C LEU A 363 -49.07 -42.11 -1.92
#